data_8aa8f6c38877df70420d4a0ad229d09c
#
_entry.id   8aa8f6c38877df70420d4a0ad229d09c
#
_cell.length_a   1.000
_cell.length_b   1.000
_cell.length_c   1.000
_cell.angle_alpha   90.00
_cell.angle_beta   90.00
_cell.angle_gamma   90.00
#
_symmetry.space_group_name_H-M   'P 1'
#
loop_
_entity.id
_entity.type
_entity.pdbx_description
1 polymer ?
#
loop_
_entity_poly.entity_id
_entity_poly.type
_entity_poly.pdbx_seq_one_letter_code
_entity_poly.pdbx_strand_id
1 'polypeptide(L)'
;MLQVVYSNNIRVTGYSTAFRCSVADDLTIPNPAYQKAKRQRRPTWGIDANLKLWLTDETGALILPRGYADQLKKHIENYGIPYVEATDFTSGMAVDFGDWNTDYTLREYQRELVDALIDAHGVAVAPAGSGKTIMGMKYIHAMGRATLWLTHTTDLMYQTKARAEATLKGVGRIGILGDGKRDYGDGKLIIASVKTLQANPDIIDALNPIIGVVIVDEAHHFPAAQFLETAARFKAKHIVGLTATPDRKDGLQTYMYMGIGPLRYIVNRTSLYKFGQLVVPTVQFMYTQFDADPASEVYGDSVDAGGDDLDYIALMGKLIHDDARSTLIAKNIVRAVPQGPAIVLAESTRYCFMLREKVDALLAAEGKQHIKTAVVHAGLQRYAWRVAPDKATAERKAEEYGTEYKYVDKLRRWQVKTPQYTEKEFNDWRITAKQRKEIIQAATDGEIDILFATQLAREGLDIPHLSVGHCVTPKKGDTANEKSGAALEQEIGRIMRPDPKNPDKKAVWYDYVDDKVGIFKQQYYTRRKVYKRLGITVPSKKATERDTIDDFFKRQIF
;
A
#
# COMPACT_ATOMS: atom_id res chain seq x y z
N MET A 1 21.43 -37.17 -14.70
CA MET A 1 20.48 -36.38 -15.52
C MET A 1 19.43 -35.82 -14.60
N LEU A 2 19.23 -34.49 -14.63
CA LEU A 2 18.19 -33.83 -13.83
C LEU A 2 16.79 -34.11 -14.42
N GLN A 3 15.82 -34.23 -13.54
CA GLN A 3 14.40 -34.15 -13.93
C GLN A 3 13.79 -32.93 -13.27
N VAL A 4 13.21 -32.06 -14.06
CA VAL A 4 12.61 -30.79 -13.61
C VAL A 4 11.14 -30.76 -14.00
N VAL A 5 10.26 -30.65 -13.02
CA VAL A 5 8.81 -30.49 -13.24
C VAL A 5 8.39 -29.10 -12.83
N TYR A 6 7.91 -28.31 -13.79
CA TYR A 6 7.38 -26.97 -13.57
C TYR A 6 5.87 -27.06 -13.30
N SER A 7 5.46 -26.63 -12.13
CA SER A 7 4.05 -26.55 -11.71
C SER A 7 3.83 -25.32 -10.82
N ASN A 8 2.91 -25.38 -9.85
CA ASN A 8 2.78 -24.40 -8.77
C ASN A 8 4.10 -24.16 -8.01
N ASN A 9 4.93 -25.20 -7.91
CA ASN A 9 6.34 -25.16 -7.51
C ASN A 9 7.19 -25.85 -8.59
N ILE A 10 8.50 -25.69 -8.52
CA ILE A 10 9.44 -26.40 -9.37
C ILE A 10 9.97 -27.57 -8.56
N ARG A 11 9.83 -28.79 -9.08
CA ARG A 11 10.33 -30.02 -8.45
C ARG A 11 11.53 -30.53 -9.24
N VAL A 12 12.67 -30.66 -8.54
CA VAL A 12 13.93 -31.11 -9.17
C VAL A 12 14.42 -32.40 -8.51
N THR A 13 14.73 -33.40 -9.31
CA THR A 13 15.33 -34.67 -8.86
C THR A 13 16.59 -35.00 -9.67
N GLY A 14 17.40 -35.92 -9.19
CA GLY A 14 18.64 -36.36 -9.90
C GLY A 14 19.79 -35.35 -9.82
N TYR A 15 19.75 -34.43 -8.87
CA TYR A 15 20.76 -33.41 -8.66
C TYR A 15 21.94 -33.88 -7.82
N SER A 16 23.12 -33.24 -8.00
CA SER A 16 24.29 -33.42 -7.13
C SER A 16 24.21 -32.53 -5.88
N THR A 17 24.97 -32.86 -4.84
CA THR A 17 25.08 -32.03 -3.63
C THR A 17 25.57 -30.61 -3.96
N ALA A 18 26.55 -30.46 -4.86
CA ALA A 18 27.08 -29.18 -5.29
C ALA A 18 25.99 -28.30 -5.94
N PHE A 19 25.19 -28.88 -6.84
CA PHE A 19 24.05 -28.20 -7.47
C PHE A 19 23.02 -27.75 -6.42
N ARG A 20 22.65 -28.65 -5.50
CA ARG A 20 21.73 -28.29 -4.41
C ARG A 20 22.24 -27.14 -3.56
N CYS A 21 23.53 -27.16 -3.18
CA CYS A 21 24.11 -26.09 -2.38
C CYS A 21 24.05 -24.75 -3.12
N SER A 22 24.40 -24.72 -4.40
CA SER A 22 24.33 -23.47 -5.19
C SER A 22 22.92 -22.91 -5.30
N VAL A 23 21.92 -23.74 -5.55
CA VAL A 23 20.50 -23.32 -5.58
C VAL A 23 20.02 -22.90 -4.20
N ALA A 24 20.44 -23.63 -3.15
CA ALA A 24 20.09 -23.31 -1.76
C ALA A 24 20.67 -21.97 -1.31
N ASP A 25 21.90 -21.63 -1.71
CA ASP A 25 22.54 -20.35 -1.40
C ASP A 25 21.77 -19.18 -2.03
N ASP A 26 21.36 -19.30 -3.29
CA ASP A 26 20.53 -18.29 -3.98
C ASP A 26 19.19 -18.07 -3.31
N LEU A 27 18.56 -19.12 -2.81
CA LEU A 27 17.24 -19.12 -2.21
C LEU A 27 17.25 -19.02 -0.68
N THR A 28 18.42 -18.70 -0.09
CA THR A 28 18.58 -18.44 1.34
C THR A 28 18.88 -16.96 1.54
N ILE A 29 17.89 -16.18 1.94
CA ILE A 29 17.99 -14.73 2.05
C ILE A 29 18.09 -14.29 3.52
N PRO A 30 18.80 -13.18 3.83
CA PRO A 30 18.84 -12.64 5.17
C PRO A 30 17.43 -12.29 5.67
N ASN A 31 17.11 -12.65 6.91
CA ASN A 31 15.82 -12.33 7.53
C ASN A 31 15.82 -10.86 8.02
N PRO A 32 15.00 -9.98 7.42
CA PRO A 32 14.94 -8.59 7.84
C PRO A 32 14.51 -8.40 9.30
N ALA A 33 13.67 -9.29 9.83
CA ALA A 33 13.26 -9.24 11.24
C ALA A 33 14.44 -9.53 12.17
N TYR A 34 15.27 -10.52 11.83
CA TYR A 34 16.51 -10.82 12.56
C TYR A 34 17.48 -9.64 12.50
N GLN A 35 17.71 -9.08 11.31
CA GLN A 35 18.59 -7.93 11.11
C GLN A 35 18.09 -6.69 11.87
N LYS A 36 16.78 -6.47 11.91
CA LYS A 36 16.16 -5.40 12.70
C LYS A 36 16.37 -5.61 14.18
N ALA A 37 16.09 -6.82 14.71
CA ALA A 37 16.29 -7.16 16.12
C ALA A 37 17.76 -6.98 16.52
N LYS A 38 18.70 -7.47 15.69
CA LYS A 38 20.16 -7.33 15.93
C LYS A 38 20.59 -5.86 15.96
N ARG A 39 20.15 -5.03 15.02
CA ARG A 39 20.44 -3.59 15.00
C ARG A 39 19.85 -2.87 16.22
N GLN A 40 18.69 -3.29 16.67
CA GLN A 40 18.01 -2.74 17.84
C GLN A 40 18.50 -3.34 19.16
N ARG A 41 19.55 -4.18 19.14
CA ARG A 41 20.07 -4.90 20.32
C ARG A 41 18.97 -5.66 21.10
N ARG A 42 17.91 -6.09 20.40
CA ARG A 42 16.84 -6.93 20.94
C ARG A 42 17.23 -8.40 20.88
N PRO A 43 16.70 -9.26 21.75
CA PRO A 43 16.92 -10.70 21.66
C PRO A 43 16.53 -11.23 20.27
N THR A 44 17.39 -12.04 19.67
CA THR A 44 17.15 -12.70 18.39
C THR A 44 16.69 -14.14 18.54
N TRP A 45 16.51 -14.60 19.78
CA TRP A 45 16.06 -15.94 20.08
C TRP A 45 14.68 -16.19 19.45
N GLY A 46 14.53 -17.34 18.76
CA GLY A 46 13.30 -17.69 18.05
C GLY A 46 13.09 -16.94 16.72
N ILE A 47 14.07 -16.16 16.25
CA ILE A 47 14.06 -15.52 14.94
C ILE A 47 15.19 -16.11 14.12
N ASP A 48 14.88 -16.83 13.04
CA ASP A 48 15.89 -17.36 12.14
C ASP A 48 16.70 -16.24 11.47
N ALA A 49 18.02 -16.38 11.44
CA ALA A 49 18.90 -15.39 10.83
C ALA A 49 18.68 -15.28 9.32
N ASN A 50 18.29 -16.38 8.68
CA ASN A 50 18.02 -16.48 7.26
C ASN A 50 16.65 -17.11 7.00
N LEU A 51 16.04 -16.73 5.88
CA LEU A 51 14.80 -17.29 5.38
C LEU A 51 15.13 -18.22 4.21
N LYS A 52 14.66 -19.45 4.27
CA LYS A 52 14.83 -20.46 3.20
C LYS A 52 13.59 -20.45 2.31
N LEU A 53 13.77 -20.17 1.03
CA LEU A 53 12.71 -20.22 0.02
C LEU A 53 12.70 -21.56 -0.75
N TRP A 54 13.37 -22.55 -0.23
CA TRP A 54 13.47 -23.90 -0.78
C TRP A 54 13.28 -24.93 0.34
N LEU A 55 12.87 -26.14 -0.06
CA LEU A 55 12.80 -27.29 0.84
C LEU A 55 13.13 -28.58 0.07
N THR A 56 13.37 -29.64 0.81
CA THR A 56 13.46 -30.99 0.25
C THR A 56 12.27 -31.79 0.75
N ASP A 57 11.53 -32.43 -0.15
CA ASP A 57 10.39 -33.28 0.22
C ASP A 57 10.84 -34.65 0.76
N GLU A 58 9.88 -35.46 1.22
CA GLU A 58 10.13 -36.80 1.76
C GLU A 58 10.78 -37.77 0.76
N THR A 59 10.65 -37.50 -0.53
CA THR A 59 11.28 -38.30 -1.60
C THR A 59 12.70 -37.85 -1.93
N GLY A 60 13.19 -36.79 -1.26
CA GLY A 60 14.49 -36.20 -1.57
C GLY A 60 14.46 -35.24 -2.77
N ALA A 61 13.31 -34.90 -3.32
CA ALA A 61 13.22 -33.91 -4.37
C ALA A 61 13.36 -32.49 -3.83
N LEU A 62 14.09 -31.65 -4.54
CA LEU A 62 14.24 -30.24 -4.22
C LEU A 62 13.01 -29.49 -4.74
N ILE A 63 12.32 -28.80 -3.85
CA ILE A 63 11.13 -28.00 -4.14
C ILE A 63 11.50 -26.53 -4.09
N LEU A 64 11.30 -25.85 -5.22
CA LEU A 64 11.65 -24.44 -5.41
C LEU A 64 10.43 -23.62 -5.79
N PRO A 65 10.41 -22.33 -5.48
CA PRO A 65 9.31 -21.46 -5.86
C PRO A 65 9.28 -21.29 -7.40
N ARG A 66 8.09 -21.18 -7.96
CA ARG A 66 7.89 -21.07 -9.41
C ARG A 66 8.62 -19.87 -10.07
N GLY A 67 8.79 -18.78 -9.33
CA GLY A 67 9.48 -17.58 -9.82
C GLY A 67 10.99 -17.75 -10.00
N TYR A 68 11.56 -18.84 -9.52
CA TYR A 68 12.98 -19.17 -9.70
C TYR A 68 13.29 -19.86 -11.04
N ALA A 69 12.30 -20.09 -11.90
CA ALA A 69 12.46 -20.87 -13.12
C ALA A 69 13.59 -20.37 -14.04
N ASP A 70 13.67 -19.05 -14.29
CA ASP A 70 14.68 -18.46 -15.16
C ASP A 70 16.10 -18.63 -14.58
N GLN A 71 16.25 -18.45 -13.25
CA GLN A 71 17.51 -18.65 -12.54
C GLN A 71 17.92 -20.14 -12.51
N LEU A 72 16.95 -21.02 -12.29
CA LEU A 72 17.20 -22.45 -12.32
C LEU A 72 17.77 -22.92 -13.68
N LYS A 73 17.21 -22.42 -14.79
CA LYS A 73 17.73 -22.70 -16.13
C LYS A 73 19.18 -22.26 -16.28
N LYS A 74 19.52 -21.05 -15.82
CA LYS A 74 20.91 -20.56 -15.80
C LYS A 74 21.83 -21.43 -14.95
N HIS A 75 21.38 -21.92 -13.79
CA HIS A 75 22.17 -22.84 -12.98
C HIS A 75 22.43 -24.16 -13.72
N ILE A 76 21.40 -24.74 -14.34
CA ILE A 76 21.53 -25.98 -15.11
C ILE A 76 22.53 -25.80 -16.27
N GLU A 77 22.42 -24.68 -16.99
CA GLU A 77 23.35 -24.35 -18.09
C GLU A 77 24.78 -24.17 -17.60
N ASN A 78 25.00 -23.43 -16.50
CA ASN A 78 26.32 -23.18 -15.92
C ASN A 78 27.02 -24.48 -15.46
N TYR A 79 26.24 -25.41 -14.94
CA TYR A 79 26.78 -26.72 -14.56
C TYR A 79 26.91 -27.72 -15.74
N GLY A 80 26.39 -27.36 -16.91
CA GLY A 80 26.40 -28.24 -18.10
C GLY A 80 25.68 -29.57 -17.87
N ILE A 81 24.65 -29.61 -17.02
CA ILE A 81 23.99 -30.85 -16.63
C ILE A 81 22.87 -31.16 -17.62
N PRO A 82 22.86 -32.34 -18.24
CA PRO A 82 21.73 -32.75 -19.07
C PRO A 82 20.45 -32.89 -18.21
N TYR A 83 19.34 -32.40 -18.71
CA TYR A 83 18.07 -32.45 -17.99
C TYR A 83 16.88 -32.76 -18.90
N VAL A 84 15.82 -33.26 -18.30
CA VAL A 84 14.49 -33.42 -18.90
C VAL A 84 13.52 -32.55 -18.15
N GLU A 85 12.73 -31.79 -18.88
CA GLU A 85 11.68 -30.94 -18.28
C GLU A 85 10.30 -31.46 -18.61
N ALA A 86 9.38 -31.28 -17.66
CA ALA A 86 7.96 -31.52 -17.82
C ALA A 86 7.19 -30.33 -17.19
N THR A 87 5.95 -30.17 -17.60
CA THR A 87 5.05 -29.13 -17.04
C THR A 87 3.78 -29.77 -16.53
N ASP A 88 3.34 -29.35 -15.33
CA ASP A 88 2.07 -29.74 -14.70
C ASP A 88 1.29 -28.49 -14.31
N PHE A 89 1.04 -27.60 -15.27
CA PHE A 89 0.21 -26.42 -15.10
C PHE A 89 -1.21 -26.65 -15.59
N THR A 90 -2.16 -26.01 -14.96
CA THR A 90 -3.53 -25.91 -15.46
C THR A 90 -3.63 -24.73 -16.42
N SER A 91 -3.97 -25.00 -17.67
CA SER A 91 -4.27 -23.96 -18.67
C SER A 91 -5.64 -23.30 -18.39
N GLY A 92 -6.44 -23.92 -17.54
CA GLY A 92 -7.76 -23.47 -17.16
C GLY A 92 -8.80 -23.57 -18.27
N MET A 93 -10.03 -23.26 -17.92
CA MET A 93 -11.15 -23.24 -18.85
C MET A 93 -11.00 -22.09 -19.86
N ALA A 94 -11.16 -22.37 -21.16
CA ALA A 94 -11.24 -21.33 -22.18
C ALA A 94 -12.56 -20.56 -21.97
N VAL A 95 -12.48 -19.23 -21.99
CA VAL A 95 -13.64 -18.35 -21.79
C VAL A 95 -13.60 -17.23 -22.82
N ASP A 96 -14.79 -16.84 -23.24
CA ASP A 96 -14.98 -15.65 -24.07
C ASP A 96 -15.48 -14.50 -23.16
N PHE A 97 -14.70 -13.43 -23.09
CA PHE A 97 -15.06 -12.20 -22.39
C PHE A 97 -15.85 -11.21 -23.26
N GLY A 98 -16.23 -11.63 -24.49
CA GLY A 98 -16.88 -10.79 -25.46
C GLY A 98 -16.00 -9.67 -26.00
N ASP A 99 -16.60 -8.68 -26.63
CA ASP A 99 -15.86 -7.55 -27.18
C ASP A 99 -15.23 -6.69 -26.07
N TRP A 100 -14.06 -6.17 -26.36
CA TRP A 100 -13.46 -5.10 -25.57
C TRP A 100 -14.24 -3.80 -25.77
N ASN A 101 -14.59 -3.10 -24.68
CA ASN A 101 -15.23 -1.80 -24.81
C ASN A 101 -14.26 -0.76 -25.37
N THR A 102 -14.55 -0.25 -26.57
CA THR A 102 -13.71 0.67 -27.33
C THR A 102 -13.54 2.04 -26.68
N ASP A 103 -14.39 2.42 -25.72
CA ASP A 103 -14.22 3.64 -24.93
C ASP A 103 -12.95 3.60 -24.07
N TYR A 104 -12.41 2.40 -23.83
CA TYR A 104 -11.17 2.17 -23.09
C TYR A 104 -10.00 1.85 -24.03
N THR A 105 -9.62 2.79 -24.87
CA THR A 105 -8.43 2.65 -25.73
C THR A 105 -7.16 2.65 -24.88
N LEU A 106 -6.34 1.60 -25.04
CA LEU A 106 -5.07 1.52 -24.34
C LEU A 106 -4.06 2.49 -24.95
N ARG A 107 -3.31 3.15 -24.08
CA ARG A 107 -2.14 3.97 -24.42
C ARG A 107 -0.96 3.09 -24.77
N GLU A 108 0.05 3.63 -25.40
CA GLU A 108 1.25 2.90 -25.84
C GLU A 108 1.90 2.11 -24.69
N TYR A 109 2.28 2.77 -23.59
CA TYR A 109 2.88 2.11 -22.44
C TYR A 109 1.98 1.03 -21.79
N GLN A 110 0.65 1.17 -21.93
CA GLN A 110 -0.31 0.17 -21.43
C GLN A 110 -0.32 -1.08 -22.32
N ARG A 111 -0.21 -0.87 -23.63
CA ARG A 111 -0.06 -1.98 -24.60
C ARG A 111 1.25 -2.72 -24.36
N GLU A 112 2.37 -1.98 -24.30
CA GLU A 112 3.70 -2.56 -24.02
C GLU A 112 3.73 -3.41 -22.76
N LEU A 113 3.08 -2.92 -21.66
CA LEU A 113 2.99 -3.67 -20.42
C LEU A 113 2.17 -4.95 -20.60
N VAL A 114 1.02 -4.87 -21.28
CA VAL A 114 0.16 -6.03 -21.52
C VAL A 114 0.90 -7.06 -22.39
N ASP A 115 1.55 -6.63 -23.47
CA ASP A 115 2.31 -7.49 -24.38
C ASP A 115 3.47 -8.19 -23.63
N ALA A 116 4.23 -7.45 -22.83
CA ALA A 116 5.30 -8.02 -22.01
C ALA A 116 4.82 -9.10 -21.02
N LEU A 117 3.57 -9.01 -20.55
CA LEU A 117 2.96 -10.02 -19.66
C LEU A 117 2.36 -11.20 -20.44
N ILE A 118 1.90 -11.00 -21.68
CA ILE A 118 1.45 -12.09 -22.56
C ILE A 118 2.61 -12.98 -22.93
N ASP A 119 3.73 -12.40 -23.33
CA ASP A 119 4.94 -13.12 -23.72
C ASP A 119 5.58 -13.86 -22.54
N ALA A 120 5.56 -13.26 -21.35
CA ALA A 120 6.21 -13.82 -20.17
C ALA A 120 5.55 -13.36 -18.86
N HIS A 121 4.78 -14.22 -18.23
CA HIS A 121 4.18 -13.94 -16.91
C HIS A 121 5.20 -13.48 -15.86
N GLY A 122 4.75 -12.72 -14.89
CA GLY A 122 5.60 -12.15 -13.84
C GLY A 122 5.00 -10.87 -13.27
N VAL A 123 5.83 -9.99 -12.74
CA VAL A 123 5.41 -8.75 -12.09
C VAL A 123 5.57 -7.57 -13.03
N ALA A 124 4.53 -6.75 -13.14
CA ALA A 124 4.57 -5.45 -13.79
C ALA A 124 4.39 -4.32 -12.79
N VAL A 125 5.24 -3.30 -12.90
CA VAL A 125 5.22 -2.11 -12.03
C VAL A 125 4.66 -0.94 -12.82
N ALA A 126 3.56 -0.39 -12.31
CA ALA A 126 2.91 0.76 -12.92
C ALA A 126 2.44 1.75 -11.83
N PRO A 127 2.83 3.02 -11.88
CA PRO A 127 2.50 4.02 -10.87
C PRO A 127 0.99 4.12 -10.59
N ALA A 128 0.63 4.68 -9.43
CA ALA A 128 -0.76 5.01 -9.14
C ALA A 128 -1.31 5.94 -10.23
N GLY A 129 -2.55 5.68 -10.69
CA GLY A 129 -3.17 6.45 -11.77
C GLY A 129 -2.80 6.03 -13.19
N SER A 130 -1.86 5.09 -13.39
CA SER A 130 -1.47 4.59 -14.72
C SER A 130 -2.50 3.69 -15.40
N GLY A 131 -3.56 3.28 -14.69
CA GLY A 131 -4.59 2.39 -15.21
C GLY A 131 -4.28 0.89 -15.07
N LYS A 132 -3.60 0.46 -13.99
CA LYS A 132 -3.26 -0.95 -13.71
C LYS A 132 -4.42 -1.91 -13.94
N THR A 133 -5.60 -1.58 -13.38
CA THR A 133 -6.78 -2.43 -13.50
C THR A 133 -7.23 -2.59 -14.96
N ILE A 134 -7.17 -1.53 -15.77
CA ILE A 134 -7.48 -1.60 -17.21
C ILE A 134 -6.48 -2.50 -17.94
N MET A 135 -5.18 -2.36 -17.63
CA MET A 135 -4.14 -3.21 -18.23
C MET A 135 -4.36 -4.69 -17.87
N GLY A 136 -4.69 -4.98 -16.58
CA GLY A 136 -5.03 -6.32 -16.15
C GLY A 136 -6.30 -6.87 -16.82
N MET A 137 -7.34 -6.05 -17.01
CA MET A 137 -8.55 -6.46 -17.75
C MET A 137 -8.24 -6.75 -19.22
N LYS A 138 -7.38 -5.93 -19.86
CA LYS A 138 -6.95 -6.19 -21.24
C LYS A 138 -6.12 -7.46 -21.35
N TYR A 139 -5.26 -7.72 -20.36
CA TYR A 139 -4.48 -8.94 -20.29
C TYR A 139 -5.39 -10.19 -20.23
N ILE A 140 -6.36 -10.22 -19.29
CA ILE A 140 -7.26 -11.39 -19.18
C ILE A 140 -8.15 -11.56 -20.42
N HIS A 141 -8.56 -10.45 -21.03
CA HIS A 141 -9.30 -10.47 -22.31
C HIS A 141 -8.46 -11.13 -23.41
N ALA A 142 -7.18 -10.77 -23.53
CA ALA A 142 -6.27 -11.36 -24.51
C ALA A 142 -5.97 -12.85 -24.23
N MET A 143 -5.88 -13.22 -22.94
CA MET A 143 -5.60 -14.60 -22.54
C MET A 143 -6.78 -15.55 -22.78
N GLY A 144 -8.02 -15.07 -22.72
CA GLY A 144 -9.23 -15.87 -22.96
C GLY A 144 -9.34 -17.10 -22.05
N ARG A 145 -8.95 -16.97 -20.77
CA ARG A 145 -8.96 -18.05 -19.79
C ARG A 145 -9.69 -17.65 -18.53
N ALA A 146 -10.34 -18.61 -17.87
CA ALA A 146 -10.97 -18.40 -16.58
C ALA A 146 -9.93 -17.84 -15.59
N THR A 147 -10.30 -16.72 -14.96
CA THR A 147 -9.38 -15.87 -14.21
C THR A 147 -9.82 -15.71 -12.76
N LEU A 148 -8.86 -15.84 -11.85
CA LEU A 148 -8.97 -15.45 -10.46
C LEU A 148 -8.21 -14.13 -10.24
N TRP A 149 -8.92 -13.09 -9.80
CA TRP A 149 -8.34 -11.77 -9.48
C TRP A 149 -8.27 -11.59 -7.97
N LEU A 150 -7.05 -11.45 -7.44
CA LEU A 150 -6.79 -11.33 -6.00
C LEU A 150 -6.67 -9.86 -5.59
N THR A 151 -7.42 -9.48 -4.55
CA THR A 151 -7.35 -8.16 -3.93
C THR A 151 -7.11 -8.28 -2.43
N HIS A 152 -6.62 -7.22 -1.80
CA HIS A 152 -6.35 -7.20 -0.36
C HIS A 152 -7.43 -6.47 0.45
N THR A 153 -8.31 -5.67 -0.20
CA THR A 153 -9.44 -4.97 0.44
C THR A 153 -10.76 -5.22 -0.28
N THR A 154 -11.85 -5.14 0.48
CA THR A 154 -13.22 -5.26 -0.04
C THR A 154 -13.55 -4.14 -1.05
N ASP A 155 -13.09 -2.91 -0.78
CA ASP A 155 -13.37 -1.77 -1.66
C ASP A 155 -12.71 -1.96 -3.03
N LEU A 156 -11.45 -2.44 -3.08
CA LEU A 156 -10.79 -2.79 -4.34
C LEU A 156 -11.50 -3.93 -5.09
N MET A 157 -12.04 -4.91 -4.36
CA MET A 157 -12.78 -6.01 -4.96
C MET A 157 -13.99 -5.51 -5.76
N TYR A 158 -14.79 -4.60 -5.18
CA TYR A 158 -15.94 -4.02 -5.87
C TYR A 158 -15.56 -3.02 -6.97
N GLN A 159 -14.47 -2.26 -6.79
CA GLN A 159 -13.94 -1.40 -7.85
C GLN A 159 -13.44 -2.22 -9.05
N THR A 160 -12.76 -3.33 -8.80
CA THR A 160 -12.32 -4.26 -9.85
C THR A 160 -13.52 -4.85 -10.58
N LYS A 161 -14.57 -5.26 -9.84
CA LYS A 161 -15.82 -5.74 -10.43
C LYS A 161 -16.44 -4.71 -11.36
N ALA A 162 -16.66 -3.49 -10.88
CA ALA A 162 -17.23 -2.41 -11.69
C ALA A 162 -16.37 -2.10 -12.94
N ARG A 163 -15.04 -2.19 -12.80
CA ARG A 163 -14.13 -1.98 -13.93
C ARG A 163 -14.22 -3.11 -14.96
N ALA A 164 -14.34 -4.36 -14.51
CA ALA A 164 -14.52 -5.51 -15.38
C ALA A 164 -15.84 -5.42 -16.17
N GLU A 165 -16.94 -5.09 -15.50
CA GLU A 165 -18.27 -4.87 -16.13
C GLU A 165 -18.24 -3.73 -17.16
N ALA A 166 -17.45 -2.68 -16.91
CA ALA A 166 -17.31 -1.56 -17.82
C ALA A 166 -16.44 -1.86 -19.06
N THR A 167 -15.46 -2.78 -18.97
CA THR A 167 -14.46 -3.01 -20.02
C THR A 167 -14.69 -4.27 -20.83
N LEU A 168 -15.29 -5.31 -20.25
CA LEU A 168 -15.48 -6.64 -20.85
C LEU A 168 -16.97 -6.89 -21.11
N LYS A 169 -17.42 -6.74 -22.35
CA LYS A 169 -18.85 -6.82 -22.70
C LYS A 169 -19.48 -8.20 -22.49
N GLY A 170 -18.67 -9.26 -22.51
CA GLY A 170 -19.12 -10.65 -22.33
C GLY A 170 -18.66 -11.28 -21.01
N VAL A 171 -18.31 -10.49 -19.99
CA VAL A 171 -17.79 -11.03 -18.73
C VAL A 171 -18.82 -11.89 -17.97
N GLY A 172 -20.12 -11.63 -18.16
CA GLY A 172 -21.19 -12.35 -17.47
C GLY A 172 -21.28 -12.01 -15.96
N ARG A 173 -21.78 -12.95 -15.17
CA ARG A 173 -21.88 -12.78 -13.72
C ARG A 173 -20.52 -13.04 -13.06
N ILE A 174 -19.92 -11.99 -12.50
CA ILE A 174 -18.62 -12.03 -11.85
C ILE A 174 -18.75 -12.67 -10.46
N GLY A 175 -17.91 -13.65 -10.17
CA GLY A 175 -17.83 -14.29 -8.87
C GLY A 175 -17.17 -13.40 -7.82
N ILE A 176 -17.61 -13.55 -6.55
CA ILE A 176 -17.07 -12.81 -5.40
C ILE A 176 -16.78 -13.78 -4.25
N LEU A 177 -15.51 -13.88 -3.85
CA LEU A 177 -15.05 -14.68 -2.72
C LEU A 177 -14.44 -13.75 -1.65
N GLY A 178 -15.27 -13.29 -0.74
CA GLY A 178 -14.92 -12.31 0.30
C GLY A 178 -16.14 -11.51 0.73
N ASP A 179 -15.99 -10.65 1.73
CA ASP A 179 -17.09 -9.83 2.26
C ASP A 179 -18.31 -10.70 2.67
N GLY A 180 -18.04 -11.85 3.31
CA GLY A 180 -19.07 -12.81 3.70
C GLY A 180 -19.72 -13.60 2.55
N LYS A 181 -19.25 -13.43 1.31
CA LYS A 181 -19.78 -14.10 0.12
C LYS A 181 -18.89 -15.25 -0.34
N ARG A 182 -19.51 -16.32 -0.81
CA ARG A 182 -18.87 -17.45 -1.50
C ARG A 182 -19.65 -17.68 -2.81
N ASP A 183 -19.49 -16.77 -3.76
CA ASP A 183 -20.15 -16.79 -5.06
C ASP A 183 -19.10 -16.94 -6.18
N TYR A 184 -19.24 -17.98 -6.97
CA TYR A 184 -18.31 -18.28 -8.08
C TYR A 184 -18.74 -17.63 -9.42
N GLY A 185 -19.89 -16.96 -9.47
CA GLY A 185 -20.40 -16.36 -10.70
C GLY A 185 -20.62 -17.39 -11.81
N ASP A 186 -20.27 -17.02 -13.04
CA ASP A 186 -20.27 -17.91 -14.21
C ASP A 186 -18.91 -18.63 -14.37
N GLY A 187 -17.99 -18.47 -13.43
CA GLY A 187 -16.66 -19.06 -13.46
C GLY A 187 -15.66 -18.40 -14.42
N LYS A 188 -16.07 -17.41 -15.21
CA LYS A 188 -15.17 -16.70 -16.15
C LYS A 188 -14.18 -15.79 -15.43
N LEU A 189 -14.69 -14.94 -14.54
CA LEU A 189 -13.93 -14.04 -13.70
C LEU A 189 -14.41 -14.14 -12.26
N ILE A 190 -13.52 -14.48 -11.36
CA ILE A 190 -13.75 -14.54 -9.93
C ILE A 190 -12.81 -13.55 -9.24
N ILE A 191 -13.36 -12.65 -8.44
CA ILE A 191 -12.57 -11.69 -7.65
C ILE A 191 -12.58 -12.16 -6.20
N ALA A 192 -11.40 -12.32 -5.61
CA ALA A 192 -11.25 -12.91 -4.29
C ALA A 192 -10.40 -12.05 -3.36
N SER A 193 -10.77 -12.03 -2.08
CA SER A 193 -9.89 -11.57 -1.02
C SER A 193 -8.87 -12.65 -0.68
N VAL A 194 -7.57 -12.30 -0.66
CA VAL A 194 -6.51 -13.25 -0.26
C VAL A 194 -6.75 -13.80 1.15
N LYS A 195 -7.24 -12.99 2.08
CA LYS A 195 -7.58 -13.45 3.43
C LYS A 195 -8.64 -14.56 3.44
N THR A 196 -9.62 -14.46 2.55
CA THR A 196 -10.68 -15.49 2.40
C THR A 196 -10.08 -16.80 1.90
N LEU A 197 -9.18 -16.75 0.93
CA LEU A 197 -8.51 -17.94 0.39
C LEU A 197 -7.57 -18.59 1.40
N GLN A 198 -6.85 -17.79 2.19
CA GLN A 198 -5.99 -18.26 3.27
C GLN A 198 -6.78 -19.00 4.37
N ALA A 199 -7.94 -18.44 4.72
CA ALA A 199 -8.83 -19.06 5.71
C ALA A 199 -9.56 -20.32 5.19
N ASN A 200 -9.70 -20.46 3.85
CA ASN A 200 -10.44 -21.55 3.20
C ASN A 200 -9.65 -22.14 2.04
N PRO A 201 -8.58 -22.90 2.32
CA PRO A 201 -7.73 -23.49 1.29
C PRO A 201 -8.45 -24.42 0.31
N ASP A 202 -9.53 -25.05 0.73
CA ASP A 202 -10.44 -25.89 -0.07
C ASP A 202 -10.97 -25.16 -1.31
N ILE A 203 -11.14 -23.84 -1.21
CA ILE A 203 -11.56 -23.01 -2.35
C ILE A 203 -10.48 -23.02 -3.45
N ILE A 204 -9.21 -22.94 -3.09
CA ILE A 204 -8.12 -22.97 -4.06
C ILE A 204 -8.08 -24.33 -4.77
N ASP A 205 -8.23 -25.41 -4.01
CA ASP A 205 -8.22 -26.77 -4.55
C ASP A 205 -9.39 -26.98 -5.53
N ALA A 206 -10.58 -26.46 -5.21
CA ALA A 206 -11.75 -26.50 -6.10
C ALA A 206 -11.57 -25.63 -7.37
N LEU A 207 -10.83 -24.52 -7.29
CA LEU A 207 -10.60 -23.61 -8.42
C LEU A 207 -9.44 -24.05 -9.32
N ASN A 208 -8.48 -24.82 -8.83
CA ASN A 208 -7.31 -25.22 -9.58
C ASN A 208 -7.61 -25.90 -10.93
N PRO A 209 -8.62 -26.76 -11.10
CA PRO A 209 -8.95 -27.33 -12.41
C PRO A 209 -9.49 -26.32 -13.42
N ILE A 210 -10.05 -25.21 -12.93
CA ILE A 210 -10.82 -24.25 -13.74
C ILE A 210 -9.97 -23.06 -14.13
N ILE A 211 -9.18 -22.52 -13.19
CA ILE A 211 -8.46 -21.23 -13.32
C ILE A 211 -7.15 -21.43 -14.07
N GLY A 212 -6.98 -20.72 -15.19
CA GLY A 212 -5.74 -20.68 -15.97
C GLY A 212 -4.92 -19.42 -15.76
N VAL A 213 -5.55 -18.33 -15.25
CA VAL A 213 -4.91 -17.05 -14.97
C VAL A 213 -5.19 -16.62 -13.54
N VAL A 214 -4.15 -16.18 -12.82
CA VAL A 214 -4.26 -15.51 -11.53
C VAL A 214 -3.66 -14.11 -11.65
N ILE A 215 -4.45 -13.08 -11.35
CA ILE A 215 -3.99 -11.70 -11.23
C ILE A 215 -3.85 -11.36 -9.75
N VAL A 216 -2.70 -10.83 -9.37
CA VAL A 216 -2.42 -10.36 -8.00
C VAL A 216 -2.33 -8.85 -8.03
N ASP A 217 -3.40 -8.18 -7.63
CA ASP A 217 -3.45 -6.71 -7.62
C ASP A 217 -2.83 -6.17 -6.33
N GLU A 218 -2.03 -5.10 -6.49
CA GLU A 218 -1.21 -4.49 -5.43
C GLU A 218 -0.38 -5.54 -4.67
N ALA A 219 0.35 -6.37 -5.42
CA ALA A 219 1.08 -7.54 -4.94
C ALA A 219 2.03 -7.25 -3.75
N HIS A 220 2.46 -6.00 -3.57
CA HIS A 220 3.32 -5.58 -2.47
C HIS A 220 2.61 -5.52 -1.09
N HIS A 221 1.28 -5.52 -1.04
CA HIS A 221 0.52 -5.46 0.22
C HIS A 221 0.36 -6.81 0.92
N PHE A 222 0.61 -7.92 0.24
CA PHE A 222 0.43 -9.24 0.84
C PHE A 222 1.56 -9.58 1.81
N PRO A 223 1.25 -10.19 3.00
CA PRO A 223 2.28 -10.70 3.89
C PRO A 223 3.16 -11.71 3.14
N ALA A 224 4.48 -11.44 3.08
CA ALA A 224 5.39 -12.13 2.17
C ALA A 224 5.32 -13.67 2.26
N ALA A 225 5.49 -14.24 3.46
CA ALA A 225 5.49 -15.69 3.65
C ALA A 225 4.12 -16.31 3.37
N GLN A 226 3.04 -15.72 3.89
CA GLN A 226 1.67 -16.21 3.68
C GLN A 226 1.25 -16.11 2.21
N PHE A 227 1.71 -15.06 1.51
CA PHE A 227 1.44 -14.92 0.08
C PHE A 227 2.17 -16.00 -0.73
N LEU A 228 3.45 -16.25 -0.43
CA LEU A 228 4.20 -17.29 -1.13
C LEU A 228 3.57 -18.69 -0.94
N GLU A 229 3.14 -18.99 0.30
CA GLU A 229 2.42 -20.22 0.61
C GLU A 229 1.09 -20.33 -0.18
N THR A 230 0.32 -19.25 -0.23
CA THR A 230 -0.93 -19.21 -0.98
C THR A 230 -0.68 -19.33 -2.50
N ALA A 231 0.30 -18.59 -3.01
CA ALA A 231 0.67 -18.62 -4.43
C ALA A 231 1.16 -20.02 -4.87
N ALA A 232 1.89 -20.71 -3.98
CA ALA A 232 2.38 -22.06 -4.22
C ALA A 232 1.26 -23.13 -4.35
N ARG A 233 0.01 -22.79 -4.03
CA ARG A 233 -1.15 -23.70 -4.18
C ARG A 233 -1.84 -23.57 -5.55
N PHE A 234 -1.59 -22.48 -6.30
CA PHE A 234 -2.24 -22.28 -7.60
C PHE A 234 -1.52 -22.99 -8.72
N LYS A 235 -2.17 -23.97 -9.34
CA LYS A 235 -1.68 -24.67 -10.53
C LYS A 235 -1.88 -23.88 -11.83
N ALA A 236 -2.49 -22.70 -11.78
CA ALA A 236 -2.68 -21.84 -12.95
C ALA A 236 -1.37 -21.61 -13.70
N LYS A 237 -1.41 -21.76 -15.02
CA LYS A 237 -0.25 -21.57 -15.89
C LYS A 237 0.30 -20.13 -15.77
N HIS A 238 -0.58 -19.15 -15.69
CA HIS A 238 -0.21 -17.74 -15.68
C HIS A 238 -0.55 -17.10 -14.33
N ILE A 239 0.47 -16.60 -13.63
CA ILE A 239 0.31 -15.74 -12.45
C ILE A 239 0.97 -14.40 -12.79
N VAL A 240 0.22 -13.30 -12.64
CA VAL A 240 0.66 -11.94 -12.94
C VAL A 240 0.47 -11.06 -11.72
N GLY A 241 1.50 -10.31 -11.35
CA GLY A 241 1.47 -9.30 -10.30
C GLY A 241 1.41 -7.90 -10.89
N LEU A 242 0.44 -7.11 -10.44
CA LEU A 242 0.35 -5.69 -10.75
C LEU A 242 0.63 -4.90 -9.47
N THR A 243 1.55 -3.94 -9.52
CA THR A 243 1.89 -3.14 -8.34
C THR A 243 2.29 -1.72 -8.72
N ALA A 244 2.02 -0.76 -7.83
CA ALA A 244 2.51 0.61 -8.00
C ALA A 244 3.98 0.73 -7.61
N THR A 245 4.44 -0.08 -6.66
CA THR A 245 5.81 -0.06 -6.15
C THR A 245 6.30 -1.49 -5.98
N PRO A 246 7.48 -1.83 -6.51
CA PRO A 246 8.05 -3.17 -6.34
C PRO A 246 8.65 -3.36 -4.95
N ASP A 247 8.98 -2.26 -4.28
CA ASP A 247 9.69 -2.28 -3.01
C ASP A 247 8.70 -2.48 -1.84
N ARG A 248 9.07 -3.34 -0.89
CA ARG A 248 8.28 -3.65 0.30
C ARG A 248 8.92 -3.04 1.53
N LYS A 249 8.09 -2.57 2.47
CA LYS A 249 8.56 -2.01 3.76
C LYS A 249 9.31 -3.00 4.64
N ASP A 250 9.02 -4.29 4.47
CA ASP A 250 9.66 -5.38 5.22
C ASP A 250 10.93 -5.92 4.53
N GLY A 251 11.31 -5.39 3.35
CA GLY A 251 12.46 -5.84 2.58
C GLY A 251 12.28 -7.22 1.94
N LEU A 252 11.08 -7.78 1.97
CA LEU A 252 10.76 -9.13 1.49
C LEU A 252 10.15 -9.16 0.07
N GLN A 253 10.50 -8.20 -0.79
CA GLN A 253 10.06 -8.17 -2.20
C GLN A 253 10.45 -9.44 -2.96
N THR A 254 11.54 -10.10 -2.57
CA THR A 254 11.96 -11.39 -3.15
C THR A 254 10.86 -12.44 -3.07
N TYR A 255 10.07 -12.48 -1.98
CA TYR A 255 8.94 -13.40 -1.86
C TYR A 255 7.87 -13.19 -2.94
N MET A 256 7.60 -11.93 -3.29
CA MET A 256 6.66 -11.60 -4.36
C MET A 256 7.15 -12.13 -5.70
N TYR A 257 8.43 -11.91 -6.03
CA TYR A 257 9.01 -12.42 -7.28
C TYR A 257 9.09 -13.93 -7.29
N MET A 258 9.39 -14.55 -6.17
CA MET A 258 9.44 -16.03 -6.07
C MET A 258 8.04 -16.66 -6.20
N GLY A 259 6.99 -16.00 -5.68
CA GLY A 259 5.61 -16.52 -5.77
C GLY A 259 4.94 -16.28 -7.12
N ILE A 260 5.28 -15.19 -7.81
CA ILE A 260 4.62 -14.77 -9.05
C ILE A 260 5.52 -15.07 -10.27
N GLY A 261 6.71 -14.54 -10.25
CA GLY A 261 7.66 -14.52 -11.35
C GLY A 261 8.48 -13.24 -11.34
N PRO A 262 9.51 -13.13 -12.20
CA PRO A 262 10.40 -11.98 -12.22
C PRO A 262 9.68 -10.71 -12.68
N LEU A 263 10.35 -9.59 -12.44
CA LEU A 263 9.93 -8.30 -12.95
C LEU A 263 10.03 -8.28 -14.47
N ARG A 264 8.90 -8.02 -15.16
CA ARG A 264 8.81 -8.04 -16.64
C ARG A 264 8.74 -6.64 -17.24
N TYR A 265 8.03 -5.73 -16.59
CA TYR A 265 7.86 -4.38 -17.12
C TYR A 265 7.77 -3.33 -16.02
N ILE A 266 8.37 -2.16 -16.27
CA ILE A 266 8.24 -0.99 -15.40
C ILE A 266 7.79 0.19 -16.27
N VAL A 267 6.61 0.72 -15.97
CA VAL A 267 6.13 1.94 -16.62
C VAL A 267 7.01 3.12 -16.23
N ASN A 268 7.60 3.77 -17.22
CA ASN A 268 8.41 4.96 -16.99
C ASN A 268 7.51 6.15 -16.61
N ARG A 269 7.72 6.68 -15.40
CA ARG A 269 6.94 7.79 -14.88
C ARG A 269 7.09 9.08 -15.72
N THR A 270 8.27 9.33 -16.26
CA THR A 270 8.54 10.50 -17.11
C THR A 270 7.64 10.49 -18.35
N SER A 271 7.39 9.31 -18.92
CA SER A 271 6.45 9.17 -20.04
C SER A 271 5.02 9.56 -19.63
N LEU A 272 4.60 9.22 -18.41
CA LEU A 272 3.27 9.58 -17.91
C LEU A 272 3.07 11.09 -17.78
N TYR A 273 4.11 11.82 -17.36
CA TYR A 273 4.08 13.29 -17.32
C TYR A 273 4.04 13.89 -18.72
N LYS A 274 4.93 13.40 -19.60
CA LYS A 274 5.03 13.88 -21.00
C LYS A 274 3.71 13.74 -21.77
N PHE A 275 2.97 12.67 -21.51
CA PHE A 275 1.68 12.41 -22.16
C PHE A 275 0.49 12.94 -21.36
N GLY A 276 0.67 13.80 -20.36
CA GLY A 276 -0.42 14.37 -19.58
C GLY A 276 -1.25 13.35 -18.77
N GLN A 277 -0.66 12.18 -18.48
CA GLN A 277 -1.32 11.10 -17.75
C GLN A 277 -1.21 11.27 -16.23
N LEU A 278 -0.28 12.09 -15.81
CA LEU A 278 -0.12 12.56 -14.45
C LEU A 278 0.22 14.04 -14.47
N VAL A 279 -0.35 14.77 -13.51
CA VAL A 279 -0.01 16.17 -13.24
C VAL A 279 1.17 16.19 -12.27
N VAL A 280 2.24 16.92 -12.58
CA VAL A 280 3.37 17.09 -11.65
C VAL A 280 2.97 18.11 -10.58
N PRO A 281 2.91 17.73 -9.29
CA PRO A 281 2.53 18.68 -8.25
C PRO A 281 3.69 19.61 -7.89
N THR A 282 3.34 20.81 -7.45
CA THR A 282 4.28 21.71 -6.76
C THR A 282 4.28 21.36 -5.27
N VAL A 283 5.46 21.15 -4.65
CA VAL A 283 5.57 20.89 -3.22
C VAL A 283 5.88 22.16 -2.46
N GLN A 284 5.08 22.46 -1.44
CA GLN A 284 5.24 23.58 -0.53
C GLN A 284 5.60 23.08 0.86
N PHE A 285 6.76 23.48 1.40
CA PHE A 285 7.18 23.15 2.76
C PHE A 285 6.71 24.22 3.74
N MET A 286 5.87 23.82 4.68
CA MET A 286 5.30 24.68 5.70
C MET A 286 5.96 24.39 7.04
N TYR A 287 6.91 25.21 7.46
CA TYR A 287 7.63 25.03 8.72
C TYR A 287 6.74 25.40 9.91
N THR A 288 6.65 24.50 10.86
CA THR A 288 5.91 24.71 12.11
C THR A 288 6.84 25.17 13.23
N GLN A 289 6.28 25.62 14.35
CA GLN A 289 7.04 25.97 15.55
C GLN A 289 6.97 24.86 16.61
N PHE A 290 6.38 23.70 16.25
CA PHE A 290 6.26 22.59 17.17
C PHE A 290 7.64 22.16 17.70
N ASP A 291 7.73 22.11 19.01
CA ASP A 291 8.90 21.63 19.75
C ASP A 291 8.45 20.62 20.80
N ALA A 292 9.11 19.49 20.85
CA ALA A 292 8.91 18.53 21.93
C ALA A 292 9.78 19.01 23.09
N ASP A 293 9.16 19.35 24.22
CA ASP A 293 9.77 19.87 25.45
C ASP A 293 11.27 19.49 25.58
N PRO A 294 12.18 20.50 25.66
CA PRO A 294 13.62 20.27 25.71
C PRO A 294 14.10 19.44 26.92
N ALA A 295 13.27 19.31 27.97
CA ALA A 295 13.57 18.47 29.12
C ALA A 295 13.51 16.96 28.84
N SER A 296 13.00 16.55 27.70
CA SER A 296 13.01 15.15 27.25
C SER A 296 14.19 14.90 26.30
N GLU A 297 15.42 14.82 26.83
CA GLU A 297 16.65 14.43 26.10
C GLU A 297 16.56 13.08 25.36
N VAL A 298 15.45 12.36 25.52
CA VAL A 298 15.17 11.04 24.94
C VAL A 298 15.03 11.08 23.41
N TYR A 299 14.86 12.25 22.78
CA TYR A 299 14.57 12.39 21.35
C TYR A 299 15.75 12.90 20.50
N GLY A 300 16.93 13.06 21.11
CA GLY A 300 18.15 13.43 20.40
C GLY A 300 18.82 12.23 19.72
N ASP A 301 19.25 12.39 18.48
CA ASP A 301 20.18 11.59 17.66
C ASP A 301 20.10 10.04 17.65
N SER A 302 19.32 9.39 18.52
CA SER A 302 19.30 7.94 18.71
C SER A 302 18.21 7.19 17.92
N VAL A 303 17.68 7.75 16.85
CA VAL A 303 16.59 7.12 16.06
C VAL A 303 17.06 5.90 15.27
N ASP A 304 18.37 5.74 15.06
CA ASP A 304 18.95 4.49 14.56
C ASP A 304 19.16 3.44 15.67
N ALA A 305 19.04 3.81 16.92
CA ALA A 305 19.13 2.94 18.10
C ALA A 305 17.73 2.79 18.71
N GLY A 306 16.88 1.94 18.12
CA GLY A 306 15.80 1.22 18.79
C GLY A 306 15.01 1.91 19.91
N GLY A 307 14.75 3.22 19.80
CA GLY A 307 13.84 3.93 20.70
C GLY A 307 12.47 3.27 20.65
N ASP A 308 11.86 3.00 21.80
CA ASP A 308 10.60 2.27 21.90
C ASP A 308 9.50 2.92 21.03
N ASP A 309 8.73 2.09 20.32
CA ASP A 309 7.53 2.52 19.61
C ASP A 309 6.57 3.34 20.50
N LEU A 310 6.68 3.19 21.82
CA LEU A 310 5.94 3.93 22.84
C LEU A 310 6.35 5.42 22.89
N ASP A 311 7.63 5.74 22.77
CA ASP A 311 8.11 7.12 22.79
C ASP A 311 7.66 7.88 21.56
N TYR A 312 7.65 7.22 20.39
CA TYR A 312 7.13 7.80 19.16
C TYR A 312 5.61 8.05 19.23
N ILE A 313 4.84 7.13 19.82
CA ILE A 313 3.38 7.30 20.00
C ILE A 313 3.09 8.47 20.94
N ALA A 314 3.85 8.61 22.05
CA ALA A 314 3.71 9.72 22.97
C ALA A 314 4.04 11.06 22.31
N LEU A 315 5.12 11.10 21.51
CA LEU A 315 5.54 12.27 20.73
C LEU A 315 4.47 12.67 19.70
N MET A 316 3.90 11.69 18.97
CA MET A 316 2.79 11.93 18.06
C MET A 316 1.55 12.44 18.80
N GLY A 317 1.30 11.95 20.01
CA GLY A 317 0.24 12.48 20.89
C GLY A 317 0.45 13.96 21.19
N LYS A 318 1.65 14.40 21.59
CA LYS A 318 1.98 15.81 21.81
C LYS A 318 1.77 16.64 20.55
N LEU A 319 2.25 16.14 19.40
CA LEU A 319 2.14 16.84 18.11
C LEU A 319 0.68 17.11 17.69
N ILE A 320 -0.21 16.14 17.80
CA ILE A 320 -1.63 16.32 17.41
C ILE A 320 -2.40 17.24 18.35
N HIS A 321 -1.95 17.37 19.61
CA HIS A 321 -2.55 18.25 20.60
C HIS A 321 -1.90 19.65 20.66
N ASP A 322 -0.86 19.92 19.86
CA ASP A 322 -0.28 21.25 19.76
C ASP A 322 -1.24 22.19 19.01
N ASP A 323 -1.81 23.15 19.78
CA ASP A 323 -2.83 24.07 19.27
C ASP A 323 -2.28 25.06 18.25
N ALA A 324 -1.07 25.58 18.47
CA ALA A 324 -0.44 26.54 17.57
C ALA A 324 -0.15 25.91 16.20
N ARG A 325 0.38 24.69 16.20
CA ARG A 325 0.61 23.90 15.00
C ARG A 325 -0.69 23.59 14.25
N SER A 326 -1.68 23.10 14.97
CA SER A 326 -2.98 22.74 14.39
C SER A 326 -3.71 23.97 13.84
N THR A 327 -3.60 25.13 14.48
CA THR A 327 -4.14 26.39 14.00
C THR A 327 -3.42 26.90 12.74
N LEU A 328 -2.09 26.78 12.68
CA LEU A 328 -1.31 27.07 11.46
C LEU A 328 -1.77 26.20 10.29
N ILE A 329 -1.93 24.91 10.52
CA ILE A 329 -2.39 23.96 9.51
C ILE A 329 -3.80 24.33 9.03
N ALA A 330 -4.73 24.57 9.94
CA ALA A 330 -6.10 24.94 9.60
C ALA A 330 -6.18 26.25 8.77
N LYS A 331 -5.40 27.27 9.15
CA LYS A 331 -5.28 28.52 8.36
C LYS A 331 -4.75 28.26 6.94
N ASN A 332 -3.75 27.39 6.79
CA ASN A 332 -3.20 27.07 5.47
C ASN A 332 -4.21 26.28 4.62
N ILE A 333 -4.99 25.38 5.21
CA ILE A 333 -6.05 24.65 4.50
C ILE A 333 -7.09 25.65 3.97
N VAL A 334 -7.58 26.58 4.81
CA VAL A 334 -8.56 27.60 4.40
C VAL A 334 -8.02 28.52 3.32
N ARG A 335 -6.76 28.95 3.42
CA ARG A 335 -6.08 29.76 2.40
C ARG A 335 -5.93 29.04 1.07
N ALA A 336 -5.77 27.71 1.08
CA ALA A 336 -5.59 26.90 -0.11
C ALA A 336 -6.89 26.59 -0.87
N VAL A 337 -8.07 26.86 -0.29
CA VAL A 337 -9.39 26.61 -0.91
C VAL A 337 -9.51 27.15 -2.35
N PRO A 338 -9.02 28.36 -2.70
CA PRO A 338 -9.10 28.86 -4.08
C PRO A 338 -8.30 28.06 -5.10
N GLN A 339 -7.39 27.19 -4.66
CA GLN A 339 -6.59 26.35 -5.55
C GLN A 339 -7.33 25.09 -6.00
N GLY A 340 -8.49 24.80 -5.43
CA GLY A 340 -9.36 23.69 -5.77
C GLY A 340 -9.59 22.69 -4.63
N PRO A 341 -10.36 21.63 -4.90
CA PRO A 341 -10.70 20.63 -3.90
C PRO A 341 -9.47 19.97 -3.25
N ALA A 342 -9.54 19.83 -1.93
CA ALA A 342 -8.41 19.44 -1.11
C ALA A 342 -8.60 18.09 -0.41
N ILE A 343 -7.50 17.35 -0.25
CA ILE A 343 -7.41 16.20 0.64
C ILE A 343 -6.42 16.48 1.77
N VAL A 344 -6.87 16.29 3.02
CA VAL A 344 -6.06 16.45 4.22
C VAL A 344 -5.78 15.09 4.83
N LEU A 345 -4.50 14.70 4.87
CA LEU A 345 -4.07 13.35 5.23
C LEU A 345 -3.41 13.32 6.60
N ALA A 346 -4.06 12.64 7.54
CA ALA A 346 -3.55 12.41 8.88
C ALA A 346 -3.43 10.92 9.21
N GLU A 347 -2.53 10.57 10.14
CA GLU A 347 -2.40 9.19 10.65
C GLU A 347 -3.47 8.84 11.69
N SER A 348 -4.12 9.84 12.31
CA SER A 348 -5.11 9.68 13.38
C SER A 348 -6.48 10.20 12.95
N THR A 349 -7.52 9.38 13.14
CA THR A 349 -8.92 9.80 12.93
C THR A 349 -9.29 10.95 13.85
N ARG A 350 -8.84 10.93 15.11
CA ARG A 350 -9.04 12.04 16.05
C ARG A 350 -8.50 13.34 15.48
N TYR A 351 -7.28 13.30 14.91
CA TYR A 351 -6.67 14.51 14.34
C TYR A 351 -7.42 15.04 13.11
N CYS A 352 -8.00 14.14 12.30
CA CYS A 352 -8.88 14.57 11.21
C CYS A 352 -10.07 15.38 11.72
N PHE A 353 -10.75 14.91 12.77
CA PHE A 353 -11.90 15.63 13.35
C PHE A 353 -11.50 16.95 14.01
N MET A 354 -10.42 16.96 14.80
CA MET A 354 -9.90 18.17 15.44
C MET A 354 -9.52 19.25 14.41
N LEU A 355 -8.85 18.86 13.33
CA LEU A 355 -8.51 19.82 12.26
C LEU A 355 -9.74 20.30 11.51
N ARG A 356 -10.70 19.41 11.22
CA ARG A 356 -11.95 19.79 10.59
C ARG A 356 -12.69 20.83 11.41
N GLU A 357 -12.88 20.63 12.72
CA GLU A 357 -13.54 21.58 13.61
C GLU A 357 -12.87 22.96 13.57
N LYS A 358 -11.52 23.01 13.58
CA LYS A 358 -10.79 24.28 13.45
C LYS A 358 -10.96 24.92 12.07
N VAL A 359 -10.96 24.13 11.00
CA VAL A 359 -11.19 24.61 9.63
C VAL A 359 -12.61 25.15 9.49
N ASP A 360 -13.61 24.41 9.95
CA ASP A 360 -15.02 24.83 9.90
C ASP A 360 -15.26 26.15 10.68
N ALA A 361 -14.63 26.31 11.85
CA ALA A 361 -14.67 27.55 12.63
C ALA A 361 -14.04 28.72 11.88
N LEU A 362 -12.89 28.52 11.22
CA LEU A 362 -12.24 29.57 10.42
C LEU A 362 -13.05 29.91 9.17
N LEU A 363 -13.62 28.94 8.47
CA LEU A 363 -14.50 29.16 7.32
C LEU A 363 -15.75 29.97 7.73
N ALA A 364 -16.33 29.64 8.89
CA ALA A 364 -17.46 30.38 9.43
C ALA A 364 -17.09 31.84 9.76
N ALA A 365 -15.92 32.05 10.38
CA ALA A 365 -15.42 33.39 10.71
C ALA A 365 -15.13 34.25 9.46
N GLU A 366 -14.74 33.61 8.35
CA GLU A 366 -14.48 34.27 7.06
C GLU A 366 -15.74 34.38 6.16
N GLY A 367 -16.93 33.98 6.63
CA GLY A 367 -18.15 33.98 5.83
C GLY A 367 -18.22 32.98 4.69
N LYS A 368 -17.39 31.90 4.78
CA LYS A 368 -17.23 30.86 3.75
C LYS A 368 -17.97 29.55 4.08
N GLN A 369 -19.16 29.62 4.68
CA GLN A 369 -19.97 28.45 5.09
C GLN A 369 -20.44 27.59 3.91
N HIS A 370 -20.32 28.08 2.67
CA HIS A 370 -20.60 27.31 1.45
C HIS A 370 -19.56 26.24 1.17
N ILE A 371 -18.34 26.35 1.73
CA ILE A 371 -17.29 25.34 1.60
C ILE A 371 -17.65 24.14 2.47
N LYS A 372 -17.81 22.98 1.82
CA LYS A 372 -18.22 21.75 2.49
C LYS A 372 -17.02 20.89 2.88
N THR A 373 -17.01 20.45 4.12
CA THR A 373 -15.96 19.60 4.69
C THR A 373 -16.50 18.24 5.10
N ALA A 374 -15.72 17.19 4.96
CA ALA A 374 -16.07 15.86 5.44
C ALA A 374 -14.86 15.08 5.98
N VAL A 375 -15.11 14.10 6.85
CA VAL A 375 -14.08 13.16 7.32
C VAL A 375 -14.44 11.76 6.85
N VAL A 376 -13.45 11.06 6.29
CA VAL A 376 -13.59 9.65 5.88
C VAL A 376 -12.53 8.79 6.55
N HIS A 377 -12.95 7.66 7.12
CA HIS A 377 -12.05 6.70 7.81
C HIS A 377 -12.58 5.27 7.70
N ALA A 378 -11.71 4.28 8.00
CA ALA A 378 -12.02 2.84 7.88
C ALA A 378 -13.05 2.34 8.92
N GLY A 379 -13.19 3.08 10.02
CA GLY A 379 -14.03 2.76 11.16
C GLY A 379 -13.31 3.09 12.47
N LEU A 380 -14.07 3.23 13.55
CA LEU A 380 -13.53 3.48 14.88
C LEU A 380 -13.50 2.18 15.68
N GLN A 381 -12.36 1.91 16.29
CA GLN A 381 -12.26 0.89 17.33
C GLN A 381 -12.47 1.56 18.69
N ARG A 382 -13.53 1.20 19.39
CA ARG A 382 -13.87 1.80 20.69
C ARG A 382 -12.76 1.63 21.72
N TYR A 383 -12.04 0.50 21.68
CA TYR A 383 -10.99 0.15 22.63
C TYR A 383 -9.70 -0.23 21.92
N ALA A 384 -8.56 0.03 22.57
CA ALA A 384 -7.25 -0.45 22.13
C ALA A 384 -6.47 -1.06 23.31
N TRP A 385 -5.63 -2.04 22.99
CA TRP A 385 -4.69 -2.60 23.94
C TRP A 385 -3.55 -1.62 24.19
N ARG A 386 -3.35 -1.21 25.44
CA ARG A 386 -2.26 -0.33 25.89
C ARG A 386 -1.38 -1.06 26.88
N VAL A 387 -0.07 -0.82 26.81
CA VAL A 387 0.87 -1.36 27.77
C VAL A 387 0.65 -0.69 29.12
N ALA A 388 0.62 -1.51 30.18
CA ALA A 388 0.61 -1.07 31.56
C ALA A 388 1.99 -1.35 32.19
N PRO A 389 2.48 -0.50 33.11
CA PRO A 389 3.80 -0.68 33.73
C PRO A 389 3.86 -1.97 34.56
N ASP A 390 2.77 -2.34 35.18
CA ASP A 390 2.65 -3.52 36.05
C ASP A 390 1.21 -4.09 36.01
N LYS A 391 1.04 -5.25 36.70
CA LYS A 391 -0.23 -5.95 36.79
C LYS A 391 -1.31 -5.13 37.52
N ALA A 392 -0.94 -4.52 38.64
CA ALA A 392 -1.88 -3.77 39.48
C ALA A 392 -2.45 -2.56 38.73
N THR A 393 -1.61 -1.85 37.94
CA THR A 393 -2.06 -0.76 37.05
C THR A 393 -2.98 -1.28 35.96
N ALA A 394 -2.70 -2.46 35.40
CA ALA A 394 -3.55 -3.06 34.37
C ALA A 394 -4.91 -3.46 34.93
N GLU A 395 -4.95 -4.09 36.11
CA GLU A 395 -6.18 -4.47 36.82
C GLU A 395 -7.04 -3.26 37.16
N ARG A 396 -6.44 -2.26 37.83
CA ARG A 396 -7.16 -1.03 38.20
C ARG A 396 -7.78 -0.31 37.00
N LYS A 397 -7.02 -0.18 35.90
CA LYS A 397 -7.54 0.43 34.67
C LYS A 397 -8.59 -0.42 33.97
N ALA A 398 -8.46 -1.74 34.00
CA ALA A 398 -9.47 -2.63 33.45
C ALA A 398 -10.79 -2.50 34.22
N GLU A 399 -10.73 -2.41 35.56
CA GLU A 399 -11.90 -2.17 36.41
C GLU A 399 -12.49 -0.78 36.18
N GLU A 400 -11.68 0.28 36.12
CA GLU A 400 -12.09 1.67 35.83
C GLU A 400 -12.87 1.78 34.52
N TYR A 401 -12.44 1.06 33.48
CA TYR A 401 -13.06 1.13 32.15
C TYR A 401 -14.04 -0.02 31.84
N GLY A 402 -14.25 -0.94 32.79
CA GLY A 402 -15.09 -2.13 32.58
C GLY A 402 -14.57 -2.99 31.42
N THR A 403 -13.26 -3.19 31.32
CA THR A 403 -12.60 -3.86 30.20
C THR A 403 -11.71 -5.02 30.66
N GLU A 404 -10.85 -5.52 29.80
CA GLU A 404 -9.99 -6.67 30.02
C GLU A 404 -8.53 -6.23 30.13
N TYR A 405 -7.73 -7.01 30.88
CA TYR A 405 -6.28 -6.93 30.86
C TYR A 405 -5.67 -8.32 30.62
N LYS A 406 -4.43 -8.35 30.13
CA LYS A 406 -3.69 -9.58 29.86
C LYS A 406 -2.18 -9.39 29.97
N TYR A 407 -1.49 -10.47 30.28
CA TYR A 407 -0.04 -10.53 30.11
C TYR A 407 0.28 -11.02 28.70
N VAL A 408 1.23 -10.37 28.03
CA VAL A 408 1.67 -10.75 26.68
C VAL A 408 3.10 -11.26 26.77
N ASP A 409 3.27 -12.59 26.72
CA ASP A 409 4.55 -13.27 26.90
C ASP A 409 5.65 -12.79 25.94
N LYS A 410 5.28 -12.62 24.65
CA LYS A 410 6.22 -12.09 23.63
C LYS A 410 6.77 -10.71 23.96
N LEU A 411 6.00 -9.88 24.65
CA LEU A 411 6.38 -8.51 25.04
C LEU A 411 6.91 -8.45 26.47
N ARG A 412 6.71 -9.50 27.28
CA ARG A 412 6.96 -9.53 28.73
C ARG A 412 6.34 -8.34 29.46
N ARG A 413 5.12 -7.95 29.05
CA ARG A 413 4.43 -6.75 29.57
C ARG A 413 2.94 -7.00 29.74
N TRP A 414 2.37 -6.34 30.74
CA TRP A 414 0.92 -6.28 30.92
C TRP A 414 0.29 -5.32 29.92
N GLN A 415 -0.86 -5.68 29.43
CA GLN A 415 -1.68 -4.82 28.57
C GLN A 415 -3.09 -4.73 29.14
N VAL A 416 -3.69 -3.55 29.00
CA VAL A 416 -5.08 -3.27 29.35
C VAL A 416 -5.80 -2.68 28.16
N LYS A 417 -7.05 -3.05 28.00
CA LYS A 417 -7.92 -2.54 26.96
C LYS A 417 -8.52 -1.21 27.40
N THR A 418 -8.12 -0.11 26.79
CA THR A 418 -8.55 1.23 27.17
C THR A 418 -9.41 1.88 26.09
N PRO A 419 -10.40 2.73 26.46
CA PRO A 419 -11.15 3.50 25.49
C PRO A 419 -10.22 4.40 24.67
N GLN A 420 -10.43 4.45 23.36
CA GLN A 420 -9.69 5.34 22.46
C GLN A 420 -10.37 6.71 22.32
N TYR A 421 -11.66 6.75 22.55
CA TYR A 421 -12.52 7.91 22.37
C TYR A 421 -13.43 8.05 23.58
N THR A 422 -13.86 9.27 23.90
CA THR A 422 -14.99 9.50 24.79
C THR A 422 -16.25 8.89 24.16
N GLU A 423 -17.29 8.65 24.95
CA GLU A 423 -18.52 8.09 24.43
C GLU A 423 -19.19 9.02 23.41
N LYS A 424 -19.12 10.34 23.67
CA LYS A 424 -19.60 11.36 22.74
C LYS A 424 -18.82 11.32 21.42
N GLU A 425 -17.48 11.40 21.47
CA GLU A 425 -16.64 11.33 20.25
C GLU A 425 -16.91 10.06 19.45
N PHE A 426 -17.03 8.90 20.13
CA PHE A 426 -17.26 7.64 19.45
C PHE A 426 -18.61 7.63 18.72
N ASN A 427 -19.66 8.17 19.35
CA ASN A 427 -20.99 8.23 18.74
C ASN A 427 -21.07 9.26 17.61
N ASP A 428 -20.49 10.46 17.80
CA ASP A 428 -20.51 11.55 16.82
C ASP A 428 -19.63 11.27 15.60
N TRP A 429 -18.52 10.56 15.79
CA TRP A 429 -17.53 10.31 14.73
C TRP A 429 -17.67 8.97 14.03
N ARG A 430 -18.49 8.06 14.56
CA ARG A 430 -18.70 6.74 13.96
C ARG A 430 -19.47 6.87 12.65
N ILE A 431 -18.90 6.32 11.58
CA ILE A 431 -19.56 6.18 10.27
C ILE A 431 -19.75 4.71 9.92
N THR A 432 -20.89 4.39 9.34
CA THR A 432 -21.17 3.06 8.77
C THR A 432 -20.48 2.89 7.42
N ALA A 433 -20.36 1.66 6.94
CA ALA A 433 -19.84 1.40 5.60
C ALA A 433 -20.67 2.09 4.50
N LYS A 434 -22.00 2.23 4.71
CA LYS A 434 -22.89 2.96 3.79
C LYS A 434 -22.57 4.45 3.76
N GLN A 435 -22.51 5.10 4.93
CA GLN A 435 -22.17 6.52 5.04
C GLN A 435 -20.77 6.83 4.48
N ARG A 436 -19.80 5.92 4.70
CA ARG A 436 -18.48 6.06 4.09
C ARG A 436 -18.55 6.09 2.56
N LYS A 437 -19.33 5.21 1.94
CA LYS A 437 -19.54 5.19 0.49
C LYS A 437 -20.21 6.48 0.00
N GLU A 438 -21.21 6.95 0.73
CA GLU A 438 -21.92 8.21 0.43
C GLU A 438 -20.97 9.41 0.48
N ILE A 439 -20.09 9.51 1.50
CA ILE A 439 -19.08 10.58 1.60
C ILE A 439 -18.10 10.53 0.42
N ILE A 440 -17.61 9.33 0.08
CA ILE A 440 -16.68 9.16 -1.05
C ILE A 440 -17.36 9.53 -2.36
N GLN A 441 -18.63 9.14 -2.55
CA GLN A 441 -19.40 9.49 -3.73
C GLN A 441 -19.62 11.01 -3.82
N ALA A 442 -20.08 11.65 -2.75
CA ALA A 442 -20.25 13.10 -2.69
C ALA A 442 -18.93 13.85 -2.98
N ALA A 443 -17.80 13.34 -2.46
CA ALA A 443 -16.49 13.90 -2.79
C ALA A 443 -16.14 13.69 -4.28
N THR A 444 -16.50 12.55 -4.88
CA THR A 444 -16.28 12.26 -6.31
C THR A 444 -17.16 13.12 -7.22
N ASP A 445 -18.36 13.44 -6.77
CA ASP A 445 -19.31 14.28 -7.50
C ASP A 445 -18.98 15.78 -7.38
N GLY A 446 -18.02 16.14 -6.51
CA GLY A 446 -17.58 17.52 -6.29
C GLY A 446 -18.45 18.29 -5.29
N GLU A 447 -19.22 17.59 -4.47
CA GLU A 447 -20.05 18.20 -3.41
C GLU A 447 -19.27 18.49 -2.13
N ILE A 448 -18.04 17.97 -1.99
CA ILE A 448 -17.15 18.16 -0.85
C ILE A 448 -15.88 18.86 -1.34
N ASP A 449 -15.59 20.02 -0.75
CA ASP A 449 -14.42 20.82 -1.11
C ASP A 449 -13.16 20.41 -0.35
N ILE A 450 -13.30 19.97 0.92
CA ILE A 450 -12.18 19.56 1.76
C ILE A 450 -12.49 18.20 2.39
N LEU A 451 -11.74 17.18 1.99
CA LEU A 451 -11.87 15.83 2.51
C LEU A 451 -10.73 15.51 3.48
N PHE A 452 -11.05 15.29 4.75
CA PHE A 452 -10.10 14.80 5.75
C PHE A 452 -10.10 13.28 5.72
N ALA A 453 -8.92 12.66 5.63
CA ALA A 453 -8.82 11.21 5.48
C ALA A 453 -7.61 10.62 6.22
N THR A 454 -7.79 9.38 6.69
CA THR A 454 -6.71 8.56 7.25
C THR A 454 -6.13 7.60 6.20
N GLN A 455 -5.70 6.43 6.59
CA GLN A 455 -5.11 5.40 5.71
C GLN A 455 -5.98 4.99 4.52
N LEU A 456 -7.32 5.16 4.61
CA LEU A 456 -8.23 4.93 3.47
C LEU A 456 -7.84 5.70 2.21
N ALA A 457 -7.22 6.88 2.39
CA ALA A 457 -6.76 7.67 1.26
C ALA A 457 -5.62 7.02 0.48
N ARG A 458 -4.93 6.06 1.05
CA ARG A 458 -3.85 5.32 0.38
C ARG A 458 -4.42 4.32 -0.63
N GLU A 459 -5.60 3.77 -0.35
CA GLU A 459 -6.18 2.68 -1.11
C GLU A 459 -7.65 2.99 -1.45
N GLY A 460 -8.00 2.90 -2.72
CA GLY A 460 -9.41 2.91 -3.14
C GLY A 460 -10.08 4.26 -3.38
N LEU A 461 -9.46 5.42 -3.06
CA LEU A 461 -10.04 6.72 -3.43
C LEU A 461 -9.69 7.07 -4.89
N ASP A 462 -10.70 7.24 -5.72
CA ASP A 462 -10.57 7.70 -7.10
C ASP A 462 -11.35 8.99 -7.33
N ILE A 463 -10.73 10.13 -7.01
CA ILE A 463 -11.34 11.46 -7.10
C ILE A 463 -10.45 12.34 -7.99
N PRO A 464 -10.69 12.40 -9.31
CA PRO A 464 -9.80 13.06 -10.28
C PRO A 464 -9.61 14.56 -10.07
N HIS A 465 -10.64 15.27 -9.59
CA HIS A 465 -10.60 16.73 -9.41
C HIS A 465 -9.83 17.21 -8.17
N LEU A 466 -9.40 16.31 -7.26
CA LEU A 466 -8.54 16.70 -6.14
C LEU A 466 -7.26 17.37 -6.64
N SER A 467 -7.07 18.63 -6.26
CA SER A 467 -5.97 19.49 -6.71
C SER A 467 -4.99 19.83 -5.61
N VAL A 468 -5.42 19.81 -4.36
CA VAL A 468 -4.61 20.19 -3.21
C VAL A 468 -4.46 19.01 -2.25
N GLY A 469 -3.24 18.78 -1.77
CA GLY A 469 -2.95 17.76 -0.77
C GLY A 469 -2.23 18.34 0.44
N HIS A 470 -2.65 17.98 1.64
CA HIS A 470 -2.00 18.38 2.89
C HIS A 470 -1.52 17.16 3.66
N CYS A 471 -0.19 17.01 3.84
CA CYS A 471 0.43 15.97 4.66
C CYS A 471 0.63 16.51 6.08
N VAL A 472 -0.41 16.45 6.90
CA VAL A 472 -0.43 17.11 8.22
C VAL A 472 0.27 16.32 9.32
N THR A 473 0.63 15.07 9.07
CA THR A 473 1.33 14.20 10.02
C THR A 473 2.70 13.82 9.46
N PRO A 474 3.79 13.99 10.24
CA PRO A 474 5.12 13.57 9.81
C PRO A 474 5.16 12.08 9.44
N LYS A 475 5.83 11.76 8.33
CA LYS A 475 5.95 10.39 7.77
C LYS A 475 7.36 10.11 7.33
N LYS A 476 7.75 8.83 7.45
CA LYS A 476 9.01 8.35 6.90
C LYS A 476 8.92 8.28 5.37
N GLY A 477 9.93 8.80 4.68
CA GLY A 477 10.13 8.65 3.25
C GLY A 477 11.24 7.64 2.92
N ASP A 478 11.93 7.81 1.78
CA ASP A 478 13.01 6.92 1.34
C ASP A 478 14.30 7.15 2.13
N THR A 479 14.94 6.07 2.59
CA THR A 479 16.29 6.11 3.16
C THR A 479 17.35 5.79 2.09
N ALA A 480 18.64 5.78 2.46
CA ALA A 480 19.70 5.40 1.54
C ALA A 480 19.59 3.93 1.10
N ASN A 481 19.14 3.07 2.01
CA ASN A 481 19.12 1.62 1.84
C ASN A 481 17.71 1.04 1.68
N GLU A 482 16.65 1.88 1.70
CA GLU A 482 15.26 1.42 1.72
C GLU A 482 14.34 2.47 1.06
N LYS A 483 13.57 2.05 0.07
CA LYS A 483 12.51 2.87 -0.54
C LYS A 483 11.20 2.72 0.25
N SER A 484 11.19 3.25 1.47
CA SER A 484 10.04 3.16 2.39
C SER A 484 8.92 4.19 2.15
N GLY A 485 9.09 5.06 1.16
CA GLY A 485 8.17 6.15 0.82
C GLY A 485 6.96 5.79 -0.02
N ALA A 486 6.66 4.50 -0.23
CA ALA A 486 5.54 4.05 -1.07
C ALA A 486 4.18 4.63 -0.63
N ALA A 487 3.94 4.73 0.69
CA ALA A 487 2.70 5.30 1.21
C ALA A 487 2.55 6.78 0.84
N LEU A 488 3.62 7.57 0.97
CA LEU A 488 3.63 8.98 0.58
C LEU A 488 3.44 9.14 -0.94
N GLU A 489 4.05 8.26 -1.74
CA GLU A 489 3.87 8.24 -3.18
C GLU A 489 2.41 7.97 -3.58
N GLN A 490 1.75 7.01 -2.94
CA GLN A 490 0.33 6.72 -3.17
C GLN A 490 -0.56 7.91 -2.81
N GLU A 491 -0.27 8.58 -1.70
CA GLU A 491 -1.01 9.75 -1.23
C GLU A 491 -0.88 10.94 -2.20
N ILE A 492 0.33 11.28 -2.61
CA ILE A 492 0.58 12.33 -3.60
C ILE A 492 -0.07 11.96 -4.94
N GLY A 493 -0.02 10.69 -5.30
CA GLY A 493 -0.64 10.16 -6.52
C GLY A 493 -2.15 10.47 -6.63
N ARG A 494 -2.83 10.78 -5.54
CA ARG A 494 -4.26 11.15 -5.56
C ARG A 494 -4.49 12.50 -6.25
N ILE A 495 -3.63 13.48 -5.99
CA ILE A 495 -3.74 14.81 -6.62
C ILE A 495 -3.07 14.87 -8.00
N MET A 496 -2.25 13.88 -8.33
CA MET A 496 -1.52 13.83 -9.62
C MET A 496 -2.41 13.35 -10.79
N ARG A 497 -3.61 12.86 -10.52
CA ARG A 497 -4.52 12.41 -11.57
C ARG A 497 -4.99 13.59 -12.42
N PRO A 498 -4.99 13.47 -13.76
CA PRO A 498 -5.61 14.48 -14.60
C PRO A 498 -7.12 14.54 -14.33
N ASP A 499 -7.68 15.72 -14.45
CA ASP A 499 -9.12 15.93 -14.33
C ASP A 499 -9.71 16.09 -15.74
N PRO A 500 -10.59 15.19 -16.19
CA PRO A 500 -11.21 15.31 -17.51
C PRO A 500 -12.02 16.61 -17.69
N LYS A 501 -12.51 17.19 -16.58
CA LYS A 501 -13.29 18.45 -16.56
C LYS A 501 -12.40 19.68 -16.52
N ASN A 502 -11.11 19.54 -16.13
CA ASN A 502 -10.15 20.63 -16.03
C ASN A 502 -8.78 20.19 -16.59
N PRO A 503 -8.55 20.32 -17.90
CA PRO A 503 -7.28 19.94 -18.53
C PRO A 503 -6.06 20.71 -17.99
N ASP A 504 -6.26 21.94 -17.52
CA ASP A 504 -5.23 22.83 -16.99
C ASP A 504 -5.02 22.69 -15.47
N LYS A 505 -5.52 21.60 -14.90
CA LYS A 505 -5.41 21.29 -13.47
C LYS A 505 -3.97 21.45 -12.99
N LYS A 506 -3.80 22.27 -11.94
CA LYS A 506 -2.54 22.39 -11.19
C LYS A 506 -2.69 21.62 -9.89
N ALA A 507 -1.64 20.90 -9.52
CA ALA A 507 -1.61 20.15 -8.27
C ALA A 507 -0.63 20.78 -7.28
N VAL A 508 -1.04 20.95 -6.02
CA VAL A 508 -0.21 21.51 -4.96
C VAL A 508 -0.20 20.58 -3.75
N TRP A 509 0.98 20.30 -3.25
CA TRP A 509 1.19 19.45 -2.09
C TRP A 509 1.84 20.22 -0.94
N TYR A 510 1.14 20.37 0.17
CA TYR A 510 1.64 21.01 1.38
C TYR A 510 2.21 19.97 2.33
N ASP A 511 3.52 20.06 2.60
CA ASP A 511 4.25 19.21 3.54
C ASP A 511 4.62 20.01 4.79
N TYR A 512 4.05 19.66 5.94
CA TYR A 512 4.31 20.34 7.20
C TYR A 512 5.57 19.78 7.85
N VAL A 513 6.52 20.70 8.13
CA VAL A 513 7.87 20.37 8.57
C VAL A 513 8.06 20.80 10.02
N ASP A 514 8.26 19.81 10.89
CA ASP A 514 8.49 20.00 12.32
C ASP A 514 10.00 19.79 12.60
N ASP A 515 10.87 20.72 12.14
CA ASP A 515 12.32 20.54 12.08
C ASP A 515 13.04 20.79 13.42
N LYS A 516 12.34 21.28 14.45
CA LYS A 516 12.87 21.40 15.81
C LYS A 516 12.97 20.04 16.51
N VAL A 517 12.20 19.04 16.06
CA VAL A 517 12.22 17.67 16.59
C VAL A 517 13.07 16.77 15.69
N GLY A 518 14.17 16.22 16.21
CA GLY A 518 15.18 15.48 15.43
C GLY A 518 14.61 14.38 14.53
N ILE A 519 13.70 13.53 15.06
CA ILE A 519 13.07 12.45 14.31
C ILE A 519 12.20 13.00 13.15
N PHE A 520 11.43 14.05 13.35
CA PHE A 520 10.59 14.64 12.32
C PHE A 520 11.41 15.37 11.25
N LYS A 521 12.50 16.02 11.66
CA LYS A 521 13.49 16.60 10.75
C LYS A 521 14.13 15.53 9.85
N GLN A 522 14.50 14.37 10.40
CA GLN A 522 15.03 13.26 9.62
C GLN A 522 13.97 12.69 8.67
N GLN A 523 12.72 12.52 9.12
CA GLN A 523 11.62 12.11 8.26
C GLN A 523 11.39 13.09 7.10
N TYR A 524 11.48 14.40 7.34
CA TYR A 524 11.43 15.41 6.28
C TYR A 524 12.50 15.19 5.21
N TYR A 525 13.76 14.96 5.58
CA TYR A 525 14.80 14.67 4.59
C TYR A 525 14.53 13.40 3.80
N THR A 526 13.94 12.39 4.42
CA THR A 526 13.56 11.16 3.72
C THR A 526 12.38 11.38 2.75
N ARG A 527 11.40 12.22 3.11
CA ARG A 527 10.30 12.61 2.19
C ARG A 527 10.82 13.38 0.98
N ARG A 528 11.80 14.27 1.14
CA ARG A 528 12.42 14.99 0.01
C ARG A 528 13.00 14.05 -1.05
N LYS A 529 13.52 12.88 -0.65
CA LYS A 529 14.01 11.86 -1.60
C LYS A 529 12.85 11.27 -2.41
N VAL A 530 11.70 11.04 -1.79
CA VAL A 530 10.49 10.59 -2.50
C VAL A 530 10.06 11.62 -3.54
N TYR A 531 9.96 12.90 -3.18
CA TYR A 531 9.60 13.97 -4.12
C TYR A 531 10.54 14.01 -5.33
N LYS A 532 11.86 13.96 -5.10
CA LYS A 532 12.84 13.91 -6.17
C LYS A 532 12.67 12.68 -7.08
N ARG A 533 12.42 11.51 -6.47
CA ARG A 533 12.17 10.27 -7.23
C ARG A 533 10.89 10.36 -8.07
N LEU A 534 9.90 11.12 -7.61
CA LEU A 534 8.67 11.42 -8.34
C LEU A 534 8.87 12.46 -9.46
N GLY A 535 10.07 12.99 -9.65
CA GLY A 535 10.36 14.05 -10.64
C GLY A 535 9.83 15.43 -10.22
N ILE A 536 9.50 15.61 -8.95
CA ILE A 536 8.97 16.86 -8.40
C ILE A 536 10.15 17.77 -8.05
N THR A 537 10.10 19.01 -8.51
CA THR A 537 11.09 20.04 -8.14
C THR A 537 10.97 20.35 -6.65
N VAL A 538 12.05 20.11 -5.92
CA VAL A 538 12.11 20.35 -4.47
C VAL A 538 12.85 21.66 -4.21
N PRO A 539 12.21 22.69 -3.62
CA PRO A 539 12.87 23.95 -3.28
C PRO A 539 14.11 23.75 -2.41
N SER A 540 15.13 24.59 -2.60
CA SER A 540 16.31 24.57 -1.72
C SER A 540 15.94 25.13 -0.35
N LYS A 541 16.65 24.67 0.72
CA LYS A 541 16.39 25.15 2.09
C LYS A 541 16.50 26.68 2.20
N LYS A 542 17.46 27.29 1.49
CA LYS A 542 17.67 28.77 1.47
C LYS A 542 16.52 29.54 0.80
N ALA A 543 15.80 28.94 -0.15
CA ALA A 543 14.66 29.57 -0.80
C ALA A 543 13.43 29.54 0.10
N THR A 544 13.26 28.49 0.91
CA THR A 544 12.11 28.31 1.81
C THR A 544 12.20 29.17 3.09
N GLU A 545 13.40 29.48 3.56
CA GLU A 545 13.58 30.35 4.75
C GLU A 545 13.35 31.84 4.46
N ARG A 546 13.37 32.25 3.17
CA ARG A 546 13.18 33.66 2.75
C ARG A 546 11.74 34.01 2.38
N ASP A 547 10.94 33.02 2.00
CA ASP A 547 9.52 33.23 1.69
C ASP A 547 8.72 33.05 2.95
N THR A 548 8.33 34.14 3.58
CA THR A 548 7.28 34.13 4.60
C THR A 548 5.97 33.68 3.94
N ILE A 549 5.10 33.06 4.72
CA ILE A 549 3.79 32.57 4.28
C ILE A 549 3.03 33.66 3.48
N ASP A 550 3.15 34.92 3.88
CA ASP A 550 2.51 36.07 3.23
C ASP A 550 3.09 36.39 1.84
N ASP A 551 4.40 36.21 1.63
CA ASP A 551 5.04 36.48 0.34
C ASP A 551 4.69 35.43 -0.72
N PHE A 552 4.46 34.19 -0.30
CA PHE A 552 4.04 33.12 -1.21
C PHE A 552 2.63 33.36 -1.74
N PHE A 553 1.67 33.66 -0.86
CA PHE A 553 0.28 33.91 -1.27
C PHE A 553 0.13 35.18 -2.09
N LYS A 554 0.96 36.21 -1.88
CA LYS A 554 0.99 37.42 -2.72
C LYS A 554 1.44 37.17 -4.16
N ARG A 555 2.32 36.17 -4.39
CA ARG A 555 2.85 35.84 -5.73
C ARG A 555 1.92 34.97 -6.58
N GLN A 556 0.88 34.38 -6.01
CA GLN A 556 -0.09 33.55 -6.73
C GLN A 556 -1.41 34.24 -7.09
N ILE A 557 -1.59 35.51 -6.66
CA ILE A 557 -2.80 36.31 -6.92
C ILE A 557 -2.61 37.24 -8.13
N PHE A 558 -1.42 37.23 -8.79
CA PHE A 558 -1.16 37.96 -10.02
C PHE A 558 -0.89 37.05 -11.20
#